data_44da8fe9cdd6e7852e59670118ba3adf
#
_entry.id   44da8fe9cdd6e7852e59670118ba3adf
#
_cell.length_a   1.000
_cell.length_b   1.000
_cell.length_c   1.000
_cell.angle_alpha   90.00
_cell.angle_beta   90.00
_cell.angle_gamma   90.00
#
_symmetry.space_group_name_H-M   'P 1'
#
loop_
_entity.id
_entity.type
_entity.pdbx_description
1 polymer ?
#
loop_
_entity_poly.entity_id
_entity_poly.type
_entity_poly.pdbx_seq_one_letter_code
_entity_poly.pdbx_strand_id
1 'polypeptide(L)'
;PVHNFAHAFGAMYHIPHGDANAALLPIVMESLIDFYAPNAERLAQGLNLPANGKSGLDLMDEVIAKIRDLQQQVGCATDFKRWNVTAQDMEQIIMAVSSDPVAVMYPLAPEKIQEIALKVIG
;
A
#
# COMPACT_ATOMS: atom_id res chain seq x y z
N PRO A 1 1.71 -1.45 -7.88
CA PRO A 1 2.04 -0.26 -7.06
C PRO A 1 2.66 -0.58 -5.69
N VAL A 2 2.13 -1.57 -4.93
CA VAL A 2 2.68 -1.91 -3.62
C VAL A 2 4.15 -2.30 -3.71
N HIS A 3 4.54 -3.07 -4.72
CA HIS A 3 5.91 -3.52 -4.92
C HIS A 3 6.89 -2.35 -5.13
N ASN A 4 6.48 -1.32 -5.86
CA ASN A 4 7.32 -0.15 -6.09
C ASN A 4 7.72 0.51 -4.78
N PHE A 5 6.74 0.71 -3.91
CA PHE A 5 6.95 1.30 -2.60
C PHE A 5 7.77 0.39 -1.70
N ALA A 6 7.46 -0.91 -1.69
CA ALA A 6 8.18 -1.86 -0.86
C ALA A 6 9.65 -1.96 -1.25
N HIS A 7 9.97 -1.97 -2.55
CA HIS A 7 11.33 -1.94 -3.05
C HIS A 7 12.07 -0.67 -2.62
N ALA A 8 11.43 0.51 -2.80
CA ALA A 8 12.04 1.78 -2.47
C ALA A 8 12.38 1.88 -0.97
N PHE A 9 11.41 1.58 -0.11
CA PHE A 9 11.63 1.64 1.34
C PHE A 9 12.60 0.57 1.82
N GLY A 10 12.54 -0.63 1.24
CA GLY A 10 13.48 -1.70 1.56
C GLY A 10 14.92 -1.33 1.21
N ALA A 11 15.14 -0.72 0.04
CA ALA A 11 16.48 -0.31 -0.39
C ALA A 11 17.02 0.87 0.42
N MET A 12 16.17 1.85 0.74
CA MET A 12 16.59 3.07 1.46
C MET A 12 16.77 2.85 2.96
N TYR A 13 15.92 2.04 3.58
CA TYR A 13 15.85 1.93 5.05
C TYR A 13 16.05 0.51 5.57
N HIS A 14 16.32 -0.44 4.69
CA HIS A 14 16.51 -1.86 5.04
C HIS A 14 15.29 -2.47 5.74
N ILE A 15 14.09 -2.02 5.36
CA ILE A 15 12.85 -2.58 5.90
C ILE A 15 12.63 -3.97 5.27
N PRO A 16 12.42 -5.02 6.07
CA PRO A 16 12.13 -6.34 5.50
C PRO A 16 10.93 -6.29 4.54
N HIS A 17 11.03 -6.99 3.42
CA HIS A 17 10.03 -6.94 2.34
C HIS A 17 8.62 -7.27 2.83
N GLY A 18 8.49 -8.28 3.69
CA GLY A 18 7.19 -8.65 4.26
C GLY A 18 6.58 -7.56 5.13
N ASP A 19 7.40 -6.88 5.94
CA ASP A 19 6.95 -5.78 6.79
C ASP A 19 6.54 -4.57 5.93
N ALA A 20 7.33 -4.28 4.89
CA ALA A 20 7.03 -3.18 3.98
C ALA A 20 5.71 -3.42 3.24
N ASN A 21 5.50 -4.61 2.70
CA ASN A 21 4.26 -4.95 2.01
C ASN A 21 3.06 -4.92 2.95
N ALA A 22 3.20 -5.45 4.16
CA ALA A 22 2.10 -5.48 5.13
C ALA A 22 1.64 -4.07 5.50
N ALA A 23 2.55 -3.15 5.77
CA ALA A 23 2.22 -1.78 6.13
C ALA A 23 1.63 -1.01 4.94
N LEU A 24 2.18 -1.21 3.75
CA LEU A 24 1.80 -0.45 2.56
C LEU A 24 0.50 -0.90 1.91
N LEU A 25 0.16 -2.19 2.00
CA LEU A 25 -0.96 -2.75 1.23
C LEU A 25 -2.28 -2.01 1.43
N PRO A 26 -2.81 -1.83 2.66
CA PRO A 26 -4.08 -1.12 2.82
C PRO A 26 -3.98 0.36 2.47
N ILE A 27 -2.82 0.98 2.70
CA ILE A 27 -2.60 2.41 2.38
C ILE A 27 -2.62 2.62 0.87
N VAL A 28 -1.93 1.78 0.11
CA VAL A 28 -1.90 1.85 -1.34
C VAL A 28 -3.28 1.56 -1.92
N MET A 29 -3.97 0.56 -1.41
CA MET A 29 -5.34 0.24 -1.86
C MET A 29 -6.30 1.41 -1.64
N GLU A 30 -6.21 2.06 -0.47
CA GLU A 30 -7.06 3.20 -0.16
C GLU A 30 -6.74 4.41 -1.05
N SER A 31 -5.48 4.70 -1.27
CA SER A 31 -5.03 5.84 -2.07
C SER A 31 -5.25 5.63 -3.58
N LEU A 32 -5.27 4.39 -4.03
CA LEU A 32 -5.47 4.00 -5.43
C LEU A 32 -6.74 3.16 -5.58
N ILE A 33 -7.78 3.51 -4.85
CA ILE A 33 -9.01 2.70 -4.78
C ILE A 33 -9.65 2.46 -6.15
N ASP A 34 -9.59 3.44 -7.04
CA ASP A 34 -10.14 3.30 -8.39
C ASP A 34 -9.40 2.26 -9.22
N PHE A 35 -8.10 2.06 -8.94
CA PHE A 35 -7.31 1.03 -9.60
C PHE A 35 -7.71 -0.37 -9.14
N TYR A 36 -7.99 -0.53 -7.86
CA TYR A 36 -8.32 -1.84 -7.28
C TYR A 36 -9.80 -2.20 -7.38
N ALA A 37 -10.69 -1.22 -7.49
CA ALA A 37 -12.14 -1.45 -7.50
C ALA A 37 -12.62 -2.48 -8.54
N PRO A 38 -12.09 -2.52 -9.78
CA PRO A 38 -12.51 -3.53 -10.75
C PRO A 38 -12.22 -4.98 -10.33
N ASN A 39 -11.28 -5.18 -9.41
CA ASN A 39 -10.90 -6.49 -8.90
C ASN A 39 -11.42 -6.76 -7.47
N ALA A 40 -12.34 -5.93 -6.99
CA ALA A 40 -12.83 -6.00 -5.61
C ALA A 40 -13.40 -7.38 -5.27
N GLU A 41 -14.15 -7.99 -6.18
CA GLU A 41 -14.77 -9.30 -5.95
C GLU A 41 -13.70 -10.40 -5.79
N ARG A 42 -12.65 -10.37 -6.60
CA ARG A 42 -11.54 -11.33 -6.48
C ARG A 42 -10.78 -11.16 -5.17
N LEU A 43 -10.55 -9.92 -4.76
CA LEU A 43 -9.89 -9.62 -3.51
C LEU A 43 -10.73 -10.10 -2.32
N ALA A 44 -12.05 -9.87 -2.37
CA ALA A 44 -12.96 -10.34 -1.34
C ALA A 44 -12.96 -11.86 -1.24
N GLN A 45 -12.97 -12.57 -2.37
CA GLN A 45 -12.90 -14.03 -2.40
C GLN A 45 -11.62 -14.54 -1.75
N GLY A 46 -10.49 -13.92 -2.05
CA GLY A 46 -9.19 -14.29 -1.46
C GLY A 46 -9.15 -14.10 0.05
N LEU A 47 -9.98 -13.23 0.60
CA LEU A 47 -10.09 -12.96 2.03
C LEU A 47 -11.26 -13.70 2.69
N ASN A 48 -11.96 -14.57 1.96
CA ASN A 48 -13.18 -15.25 2.40
C ASN A 48 -14.25 -14.24 2.87
N LEU A 49 -14.34 -13.11 2.20
CA LEU A 49 -15.26 -12.04 2.51
C LEU A 49 -16.43 -12.09 1.52
N PRO A 50 -17.68 -12.27 1.99
CA PRO A 50 -18.83 -12.31 1.08
C PRO A 50 -19.10 -10.92 0.51
N ALA A 51 -19.38 -10.85 -0.80
CA ALA A 51 -19.69 -9.58 -1.46
C ALA A 51 -21.03 -8.99 -1.02
N ASN A 52 -22.00 -9.84 -0.68
CA ASN A 52 -23.35 -9.42 -0.21
C ASN A 52 -24.04 -8.43 -1.13
N GLY A 53 -23.87 -8.61 -2.47
CA GLY A 53 -24.44 -7.70 -3.46
C GLY A 53 -23.65 -6.42 -3.68
N LYS A 54 -22.53 -6.23 -2.99
CA LYS A 54 -21.65 -5.07 -3.16
C LYS A 54 -20.63 -5.33 -4.25
N SER A 55 -20.15 -4.27 -4.88
CA SER A 55 -19.11 -4.32 -5.90
C SER A 55 -18.37 -2.99 -5.97
N GLY A 56 -17.25 -2.97 -6.69
CA GLY A 56 -16.50 -1.74 -6.91
C GLY A 56 -16.02 -1.09 -5.62
N LEU A 57 -16.26 0.20 -5.49
CA LEU A 57 -15.78 1.00 -4.35
C LEU A 57 -16.34 0.53 -3.00
N ASP A 58 -17.63 0.19 -2.96
CA ASP A 58 -18.27 -0.26 -1.73
C ASP A 58 -17.64 -1.54 -1.19
N LEU A 59 -17.34 -2.48 -2.09
CA LEU A 59 -16.69 -3.73 -1.71
C LEU A 59 -15.23 -3.50 -1.33
N MET A 60 -14.55 -2.56 -1.99
CA MET A 60 -13.16 -2.21 -1.63
C MET A 60 -13.03 -1.67 -0.22
N ASP A 61 -14.00 -0.89 0.26
CA ASP A 61 -13.98 -0.41 1.64
C ASP A 61 -13.98 -1.58 2.63
N GLU A 62 -14.76 -2.62 2.36
CA GLU A 62 -14.78 -3.84 3.19
C GLU A 62 -13.48 -4.65 3.07
N VAL A 63 -12.92 -4.74 1.86
CA VAL A 63 -11.64 -5.41 1.63
C VAL A 63 -10.53 -4.75 2.45
N ILE A 64 -10.43 -3.43 2.38
CA ILE A 64 -9.42 -2.66 3.13
C ILE A 64 -9.62 -2.83 4.64
N ALA A 65 -10.85 -2.74 5.12
CA ALA A 65 -11.16 -2.93 6.53
C ALA A 65 -10.76 -4.33 7.01
N LYS A 66 -11.00 -5.36 6.18
CA LYS A 66 -10.61 -6.73 6.50
C LYS A 66 -9.09 -6.90 6.57
N ILE A 67 -8.35 -6.29 5.66
CA ILE A 67 -6.90 -6.32 5.67
C ILE A 67 -6.35 -5.66 6.93
N ARG A 68 -6.88 -4.50 7.32
CA ARG A 68 -6.48 -3.80 8.55
C ARG A 68 -6.78 -4.62 9.80
N ASP A 69 -7.92 -5.30 9.83
CA ASP A 69 -8.28 -6.19 10.92
C ASP A 69 -7.28 -7.35 11.04
N LEU A 70 -6.92 -7.97 9.92
CA LEU A 70 -5.92 -9.04 9.89
C LEU A 70 -4.55 -8.55 10.36
N GLN A 71 -4.13 -7.36 9.97
CA GLN A 71 -2.88 -6.77 10.44
C GLN A 71 -2.86 -6.64 11.96
N GLN A 72 -3.97 -6.18 12.52
CA GLN A 72 -4.11 -6.02 13.97
C GLN A 72 -4.05 -7.37 14.68
N GLN A 73 -4.72 -8.39 14.13
CA GLN A 73 -4.75 -9.72 14.71
C GLN A 73 -3.37 -10.39 14.75
N VAL A 74 -2.57 -10.21 13.69
CA VAL A 74 -1.23 -10.81 13.62
C VAL A 74 -0.14 -9.92 14.23
N GLY A 75 -0.47 -8.69 14.60
CA GLY A 75 0.48 -7.77 15.22
C GLY A 75 1.57 -7.23 14.31
N CYS A 76 1.34 -7.18 12.98
CA CYS A 76 2.34 -6.63 12.07
C CYS A 76 2.36 -5.10 12.10
N ALA A 77 3.47 -4.52 11.63
CA ALA A 77 3.63 -3.08 11.57
C ALA A 77 2.64 -2.46 10.58
N THR A 78 2.06 -1.31 10.96
CA THR A 78 1.11 -0.57 10.13
C THR A 78 1.70 0.74 9.59
N ASP A 79 2.91 1.08 10.02
CA ASP A 79 3.67 2.24 9.55
C ASP A 79 5.17 1.96 9.65
N PHE A 80 5.98 2.94 9.26
CA PHE A 80 7.44 2.79 9.24
C PHE A 80 8.18 3.58 10.32
N LYS A 81 7.49 3.99 11.38
CA LYS A 81 8.12 4.74 12.49
C LYS A 81 9.30 4.02 13.09
N ARG A 82 9.20 2.71 13.23
CA ARG A 82 10.23 1.83 13.77
C ARG A 82 11.57 1.94 13.03
N TRP A 83 11.55 2.27 11.74
CA TRP A 83 12.75 2.38 10.91
C TRP A 83 13.22 3.82 10.72
N ASN A 84 12.66 4.75 11.47
CA ASN A 84 13.04 6.16 11.44
C ASN A 84 12.91 6.82 10.07
N VAL A 85 11.91 6.41 9.29
CA VAL A 85 11.62 7.03 8.01
C VAL A 85 11.03 8.42 8.25
N THR A 86 11.56 9.43 7.58
CA THR A 86 11.14 10.82 7.75
C THR A 86 10.76 11.47 6.42
N ALA A 87 9.92 12.51 6.49
CA ALA A 87 9.51 13.28 5.31
C ALA A 87 10.66 14.07 4.69
N GLN A 88 11.80 14.22 5.38
CA GLN A 88 12.98 14.88 4.84
C GLN A 88 13.55 14.15 3.63
N ASP A 89 13.34 12.84 3.54
CA ASP A 89 13.81 12.01 2.44
C ASP A 89 12.79 11.91 1.29
N MET A 90 11.75 12.74 1.29
CA MET A 90 10.64 12.63 0.34
C MET A 90 11.08 12.64 -1.13
N GLU A 91 12.01 13.51 -1.50
CA GLU A 91 12.49 13.56 -2.88
C GLU A 91 13.14 12.25 -3.30
N GLN A 92 13.95 11.67 -2.42
CA GLN A 92 14.62 10.40 -2.66
C GLN A 92 13.61 9.25 -2.74
N ILE A 93 12.59 9.28 -1.90
CA ILE A 93 11.51 8.28 -1.90
C ILE A 93 10.76 8.33 -3.24
N ILE A 94 10.37 9.52 -3.68
CA ILE A 94 9.65 9.71 -4.95
C ILE A 94 10.51 9.20 -6.10
N MET A 95 11.80 9.54 -6.12
CA MET A 95 12.72 9.11 -7.16
C MET A 95 12.88 7.58 -7.16
N ALA A 96 13.03 6.96 -6.00
CA ALA A 96 13.20 5.51 -5.88
C ALA A 96 11.95 4.76 -6.36
N VAL A 97 10.75 5.22 -5.99
CA VAL A 97 9.50 4.61 -6.44
C VAL A 97 9.34 4.76 -7.94
N SER A 98 9.63 5.96 -8.47
CA SER A 98 9.47 6.25 -9.90
C SER A 98 10.48 5.51 -10.78
N SER A 99 11.63 5.16 -10.23
CA SER A 99 12.72 4.49 -10.96
C SER A 99 12.57 2.96 -10.97
N ASP A 100 11.66 2.41 -10.21
CA ASP A 100 11.45 0.96 -10.18
C ASP A 100 10.93 0.48 -11.56
N PRO A 101 11.45 -0.63 -12.08
CA PRO A 101 11.00 -1.13 -13.40
C PRO A 101 9.50 -1.37 -13.50
N VAL A 102 8.84 -1.72 -12.40
CA VAL A 102 7.38 -1.92 -12.37
C VAL A 102 6.63 -0.59 -12.57
N ALA A 103 7.25 0.54 -12.23
CA ALA A 103 6.64 1.85 -12.42
C ALA A 103 6.39 2.18 -13.89
N VAL A 104 7.17 1.58 -14.81
CA VAL A 104 6.97 1.77 -16.25
C VAL A 104 5.61 1.22 -16.69
N MET A 105 5.16 0.13 -16.07
CA MET A 105 3.86 -0.47 -16.37
C MET A 105 2.71 0.29 -15.72
N TYR A 106 2.97 0.95 -14.61
CA TYR A 106 1.93 1.67 -13.86
C TYR A 106 2.50 2.93 -13.23
N PRO A 107 2.76 3.98 -14.05
CA PRO A 107 3.36 5.21 -13.55
C PRO A 107 2.40 5.96 -12.62
N LEU A 108 2.93 6.47 -11.51
CA LEU A 108 2.20 7.29 -10.55
C LEU A 108 2.73 8.71 -10.59
N ALA A 109 1.82 9.68 -10.43
CA ALA A 109 2.21 11.08 -10.29
C ALA A 109 3.02 11.27 -8.99
N PRO A 110 4.04 12.17 -8.98
CA PRO A 110 4.81 12.43 -7.76
C PRO A 110 3.95 12.81 -6.56
N GLU A 111 2.87 13.55 -6.78
CA GLU A 111 1.93 13.95 -5.72
C GLU A 111 1.26 12.75 -5.08
N LYS A 112 0.91 11.75 -5.88
CA LYS A 112 0.30 10.53 -5.37
C LYS A 112 1.30 9.70 -4.58
N ILE A 113 2.54 9.61 -5.05
CA ILE A 113 3.63 8.94 -4.34
C ILE A 113 3.85 9.59 -2.98
N GLN A 114 3.87 10.92 -2.94
CA GLN A 114 4.02 11.69 -1.70
C GLN A 114 2.87 11.41 -0.74
N GLU A 115 1.63 11.39 -1.22
CA GLU A 115 0.45 11.10 -0.41
C GLU A 115 0.57 9.74 0.29
N ILE A 116 0.92 8.72 -0.46
CA ILE A 116 1.08 7.35 0.07
C ILE A 116 2.24 7.29 1.06
N ALA A 117 3.38 7.89 0.72
CA ALA A 117 4.55 7.90 1.59
C ALA A 117 4.26 8.58 2.93
N LEU A 118 3.56 9.72 2.92
CA LEU A 118 3.20 10.42 4.15
C LEU A 118 2.32 9.57 5.06
N LYS A 119 1.41 8.80 4.49
CA LYS A 119 0.52 7.93 5.26
C LYS A 119 1.28 6.79 5.95
N VAL A 120 2.29 6.22 5.30
CA VAL A 120 3.04 5.10 5.85
C VAL A 120 4.13 5.56 6.83
N ILE A 121 4.63 6.78 6.67
CA ILE A 121 5.58 7.38 7.60
C ILE A 121 4.91 7.58 8.97
N GLY A 122 3.64 7.84 8.96
CA GLY A 122 2.86 8.07 10.18
C GLY A 122 2.97 9.48 10.68
#